data_55f0af08a7b07919baf7bd7dad4732d9
#
_entry.id   55f0af08a7b07919baf7bd7dad4732d9
#
_cell.length_a   1.000
_cell.length_b   1.000
_cell.length_c   1.000
_cell.angle_alpha   90.00
_cell.angle_beta   90.00
_cell.angle_gamma   90.00
#
_symmetry.space_group_name_H-M   'P 1'
#
loop_
_entity.id
_entity.type
_entity.pdbx_description
1 polymer ?
#
loop_
_entity_poly.entity_id
_entity_poly.type
_entity_poly.pdbx_seq_one_letter_code
_entity_poly.pdbx_strand_id
1 'polypeptide(L)' 'MEKNERKYCNVALLPEDHDKLKDLADSDQRSMTRQLSVIIRREFERANSD' A
#
# COMPACT_ATOMS: atom_id res chain seq x y z
N MET A 1 -17.54 -5.22 10.79
CA MET A 1 -17.17 -5.54 10.51
C MET A 1 -16.77 -5.93 9.98
N GLU A 2 -16.36 -6.08 9.55
CA GLU A 2 -15.96 -6.55 8.99
C GLU A 2 -15.21 -7.01 8.84
N LYS A 3 -15.14 -7.21 8.82
CA LYS A 3 -14.54 -7.69 8.78
C LYS A 3 -13.80 -8.18 8.57
N ASN A 4 -13.38 -8.31 8.73
CA ASN A 4 -12.70 -8.96 8.57
C ASN A 4 -12.57 -10.08 7.86
N GLU A 5 -13.23 -10.42 7.45
CA GLU A 5 -13.26 -11.37 6.58
C GLU A 5 -12.59 -11.11 5.35
N ARG A 6 -12.03 -10.00 5.17
CA ARG A 6 -11.36 -9.60 4.06
C ARG A 6 -10.10 -10.39 3.91
N LYS A 7 -9.85 -11.04 2.83
CA LYS A 7 -8.64 -11.76 2.58
C LYS A 7 -7.68 -10.91 1.82
N TYR A 8 -6.39 -11.08 2.08
CA TYR A 8 -5.37 -10.34 1.36
C TYR A 8 -5.15 -10.98 0.00
N CYS A 9 -4.99 -10.14 -1.01
CA CYS A 9 -4.67 -10.61 -2.34
C CYS A 9 -3.17 -10.53 -2.57
N ASN A 10 -2.67 -11.42 -3.40
CA ASN A 10 -1.25 -11.43 -3.70
C ASN A 10 -0.96 -10.53 -4.88
N VAL A 11 0.06 -9.72 -4.75
CA VAL A 11 0.51 -8.84 -5.80
C VAL A 11 2.02 -8.97 -5.87
N ALA A 12 2.55 -9.19 -7.06
CA ALA A 12 4.00 -9.29 -7.23
C ALA A 12 4.59 -7.89 -7.42
N LEU A 13 5.69 -7.65 -6.76
CA LEU A 13 6.40 -6.39 -6.88
C LEU A 13 7.81 -6.67 -7.40
N LEU A 14 8.33 -5.75 -8.18
CA LEU A 14 9.73 -5.83 -8.57
C LEU A 14 10.58 -5.61 -7.32
N PRO A 15 11.76 -6.22 -7.26
CA PRO A 15 12.61 -6.06 -6.06
C PRO A 15 12.90 -4.61 -5.73
N GLU A 16 13.15 -3.78 -6.74
CA GLU A 16 13.45 -2.37 -6.49
C GLU A 16 12.23 -1.63 -5.95
N ASP A 17 11.04 -2.00 -6.40
CA ASP A 17 9.82 -1.39 -5.88
C ASP A 17 9.58 -1.83 -4.45
N HIS A 18 9.88 -3.09 -4.17
CA HIS A 18 9.73 -3.62 -2.82
C HIS A 18 10.64 -2.86 -1.85
N ASP A 19 11.87 -2.59 -2.27
CA ASP A 19 12.81 -1.87 -1.44
C ASP A 19 12.33 -0.43 -1.18
N LYS A 20 11.81 0.20 -2.20
CA LYS A 20 11.30 1.56 -2.04
C LYS A 20 10.09 1.58 -1.12
N LEU A 21 9.23 0.61 -1.23
CA LEU A 21 8.08 0.51 -0.35
C LEU A 21 8.52 0.33 1.10
N LYS A 22 9.53 -0.51 1.30
CA LYS A 22 10.05 -0.75 2.64
C LYS A 22 10.61 0.54 3.24
N ASP A 23 11.36 1.29 2.45
CA ASP A 23 11.92 2.55 2.92
C ASP A 23 10.82 3.55 3.27
N LEU A 24 9.79 3.63 2.46
CA LEU A 24 8.68 4.52 2.73
C LEU A 24 7.94 4.12 4.00
N ALA A 25 7.72 2.82 4.17
CA ALA A 25 7.02 2.34 5.35
C ALA A 25 7.82 2.62 6.61
N ASP A 26 9.13 2.40 6.55
CA ASP A 26 9.99 2.68 7.70
C ASP A 26 9.98 4.17 8.02
N SER A 27 10.04 5.00 7.01
CA SER A 27 10.05 6.43 7.20
C SER A 27 8.76 6.91 7.86
N ASP A 28 7.63 6.31 7.50
CA ASP A 28 6.35 6.69 8.05
C ASP A 28 5.96 5.84 9.26
N GLN A 29 6.83 4.92 9.66
CA GLN A 29 6.60 4.05 10.82
C GLN A 29 5.32 3.25 10.65
N ARG A 30 5.16 2.68 9.48
CA ARG A 30 4.01 1.84 9.16
C ARG A 30 4.50 0.51 8.64
N SER A 31 3.62 -0.50 8.68
CA SER A 31 3.94 -1.75 8.02
C SER A 31 3.89 -1.53 6.51
N MET A 32 4.51 -2.41 5.77
CA MET A 32 4.53 -2.29 4.31
C MET A 32 3.13 -2.39 3.74
N THR A 33 2.31 -3.28 4.30
CA THR A 33 0.93 -3.43 3.83
C THR A 33 0.14 -2.14 4.06
N ARG A 34 0.31 -1.53 5.22
CA ARG A 34 -0.39 -0.30 5.53
C ARG A 34 0.07 0.83 4.64
N GLN A 35 1.39 0.91 4.41
CA GLN A 35 1.93 1.95 3.55
C GLN A 35 1.43 1.81 2.13
N LEU A 36 1.37 0.57 1.64
CA LEU A 36 0.86 0.32 0.31
C LEU A 36 -0.60 0.76 0.18
N SER A 37 -1.40 0.49 1.20
CA SER A 37 -2.80 0.91 1.18
C SER A 37 -2.93 2.43 1.09
N VAL A 38 -2.10 3.15 1.82
CA VAL A 38 -2.13 4.61 1.79
C VAL A 38 -1.77 5.13 0.41
N ILE A 39 -0.74 4.55 -0.19
CA ILE A 39 -0.30 4.97 -1.51
C ILE A 39 -1.39 4.71 -2.55
N ILE A 40 -1.99 3.55 -2.49
CA ILE A 40 -3.03 3.19 -3.46
C ILE A 40 -4.21 4.13 -3.35
N ARG A 41 -4.66 4.41 -2.14
CA ARG A 41 -5.80 5.31 -1.95
C ARG A 41 -5.49 6.71 -2.45
N ARG A 42 -4.28 7.18 -2.17
CA ARG A 42 -3.87 8.51 -2.61
C ARG A 42 -3.86 8.60 -4.12
N GLU A 43 -3.27 7.60 -4.79
CA GLU A 43 -3.21 7.61 -6.23
C GLU A 43 -4.57 7.44 -6.86
N PHE A 44 -5.41 6.61 -6.26
CA PHE A 44 -6.75 6.39 -6.79
C PHE A 44 -7.57 7.66 -6.71
N GLU A 45 -7.49 8.36 -5.60
CA GLU A 45 -8.21 9.62 -5.44
C GLU A 45 -7.70 10.69 -6.39
N ARG A 46 -6.38 10.74 -6.56
CA ARG A 46 -5.82 11.71 -7.47
C ARG A 46 -6.27 11.44 -8.90
N ALA A 47 -6.33 10.19 -9.30
CA ALA A 47 -6.75 9.84 -10.66
C ALA A 47 -8.20 10.15 -10.90
N ASN A 48 -9.02 10.14 -9.84
CA ASN A 48 -10.45 10.37 -9.97
C ASN A 48 -10.91 11.77 -9.60
N SER A 49 -10.00 12.62 -9.23
CA SER A 49 -10.41 13.93 -8.73
C SER A 49 -10.50 14.97 -9.82
N ASP A 50 -10.35 14.61 -11.06
CA ASP A 50 -10.43 15.57 -12.10
C ASP A 50 -11.77 16.06 -12.40
#